data_928cfecc99c75a1c592042eca062a2f2
#
_entry.id   928cfecc99c75a1c592042eca062a2f2
#
_cell.length_a   1.000
_cell.length_b   1.000
_cell.length_c   1.000
_cell.angle_alpha   90.00
_cell.angle_beta   90.00
_cell.angle_gamma   90.00
#
_symmetry.space_group_name_H-M   'P 1'
#
loop_
_entity.id
_entity.type
_entity.pdbx_description
1 polymer ?
#
loop_
_entity_poly.entity_id
_entity_poly.type
_entity_poly.pdbx_seq_one_letter_code
_entity_poly.pdbx_strand_id
1 'polypeptide(L)'
;MIDEEGLGEPGEQARPVPSPPKHPLTQPIPVQADRAGARAKAARPRRRRRKRLPERAVVFVGPMAAGKTSLGRKVAKDLGVPFVDTDAVFVRRHGAIADYFAEHGEAEFRRIEAEIIAEELAKPGPRIVALGGGAVLAEGTRRLLEGHPVVLLMPTQEAALRTANIPRRPLLRDDPEAWGRILEERRPLYEEVADVTFRTDRSSKDQLARRVVGWMRARARGSSA
;
A
#
# COMPACT_ATOMS: atom_id res chain seq x y z
N MET A 1 64.06 -26.52 21.76
CA MET A 1 64.61 -25.47 22.61
C MET A 1 63.51 -24.43 22.71
N ILE A 2 62.76 -24.65 23.83
CA ILE A 2 62.67 -23.81 25.03
C ILE A 2 62.08 -22.44 24.71
N ASP A 3 61.07 -21.87 25.40
CA ASP A 3 60.36 -22.06 26.68
C ASP A 3 59.10 -21.18 26.56
N GLU A 4 57.95 -21.62 26.99
CA GLU A 4 57.28 -21.39 28.29
C GLU A 4 57.36 -19.96 28.84
N GLU A 5 56.22 -19.39 29.06
CA GLU A 5 55.64 -18.81 30.31
C GLU A 5 54.53 -17.82 29.86
N GLY A 6 53.27 -17.91 30.19
CA GLY A 6 52.64 -18.17 31.47
C GLY A 6 52.50 -16.88 32.26
N LEU A 7 51.39 -16.16 32.22
CA LEU A 7 50.93 -15.33 33.33
C LEU A 7 49.40 -15.13 33.24
N GLY A 8 48.74 -15.63 34.27
CA GLY A 8 47.32 -15.50 34.48
C GLY A 8 46.92 -14.11 34.96
N GLU A 9 45.76 -13.70 34.58
CA GLU A 9 45.10 -12.51 35.11
C GLU A 9 44.24 -12.82 36.34
N PRO A 10 44.22 -11.94 37.36
CA PRO A 10 43.45 -12.16 38.59
C PRO A 10 42.00 -11.76 38.41
N GLY A 11 41.15 -12.59 38.98
CA GLY A 11 39.71 -12.48 39.00
C GLY A 11 39.17 -11.13 39.52
N GLU A 12 38.24 -10.59 38.80
CA GLU A 12 37.43 -9.46 39.20
C GLU A 12 36.33 -9.90 40.18
N GLN A 13 36.47 -9.47 41.42
CA GLN A 13 35.53 -9.73 42.51
C GLN A 13 34.22 -8.95 42.25
N ALA A 14 33.13 -9.69 42.17
CA ALA A 14 31.76 -9.16 42.10
C ALA A 14 31.43 -8.36 43.36
N ARG A 15 31.07 -7.09 43.20
CA ARG A 15 30.56 -6.23 44.28
C ARG A 15 29.13 -6.64 44.66
N PRO A 16 28.77 -6.67 45.95
CA PRO A 16 27.42 -7.02 46.39
C PRO A 16 26.42 -5.89 46.06
N VAL A 17 25.26 -6.26 45.50
CA VAL A 17 24.15 -5.39 45.25
C VAL A 17 23.44 -5.00 46.54
N PRO A 18 23.19 -3.72 46.85
CA PRO A 18 22.48 -3.34 48.07
C PRO A 18 20.98 -3.66 47.97
N SER A 19 20.47 -4.25 49.06
CA SER A 19 19.04 -4.57 49.22
C SER A 19 18.19 -3.31 49.34
N PRO A 20 16.93 -3.30 48.81
CA PRO A 20 16.03 -2.15 48.91
C PRO A 20 15.51 -1.93 50.34
N PRO A 21 15.24 -0.68 50.75
CA PRO A 21 14.76 -0.38 52.10
C PRO A 21 13.31 -0.85 52.31
N LYS A 22 13.09 -1.41 53.49
CA LYS A 22 11.76 -1.82 54.00
C LYS A 22 10.99 -0.57 54.40
N HIS A 23 9.91 -0.24 53.70
CA HIS A 23 8.98 0.83 54.08
C HIS A 23 7.99 0.30 55.17
N PRO A 24 7.68 1.12 56.19
CA PRO A 24 6.72 0.73 57.23
C PRO A 24 5.29 0.76 56.70
N LEU A 25 4.50 -0.19 57.20
CA LEU A 25 3.07 -0.36 56.92
C LEU A 25 2.28 0.91 57.31
N THR A 26 1.69 1.58 56.34
CA THR A 26 0.76 2.71 56.55
C THR A 26 -0.63 2.15 56.84
N GLN A 27 -1.23 2.62 57.93
CA GLN A 27 -2.56 2.24 58.41
C GLN A 27 -3.64 2.72 57.42
N PRO A 28 -4.79 2.01 57.30
CA PRO A 28 -5.89 2.42 56.46
C PRO A 28 -6.65 3.61 57.01
N ILE A 29 -6.89 4.63 56.20
CA ILE A 29 -7.72 5.80 56.48
C ILE A 29 -9.20 5.39 56.31
N PRO A 30 -10.12 5.72 57.25
CA PRO A 30 -11.53 5.41 57.09
C PRO A 30 -12.18 6.32 56.00
N VAL A 31 -12.79 5.69 55.01
CA VAL A 31 -13.56 6.35 53.96
C VAL A 31 -14.96 6.67 54.51
N GLN A 32 -15.26 7.96 54.67
CA GLN A 32 -16.61 8.41 54.92
C GLN A 32 -17.46 8.25 53.65
N ALA A 33 -18.58 7.57 53.78
CA ALA A 33 -19.57 7.41 52.73
C ALA A 33 -20.43 8.68 52.63
N ASP A 34 -20.19 9.47 51.58
CA ASP A 34 -21.14 10.52 51.19
C ASP A 34 -22.08 10.01 50.11
N ARG A 35 -23.34 9.89 50.50
CA ARG A 35 -24.47 9.65 49.62
C ARG A 35 -24.84 10.96 48.93
N ALA A 36 -24.51 11.07 47.65
CA ALA A 36 -25.20 12.00 46.77
C ALA A 36 -25.36 11.37 45.40
N GLY A 37 -26.56 10.94 45.10
CA GLY A 37 -26.92 10.35 43.80
C GLY A 37 -26.84 11.38 42.69
N ALA A 38 -25.89 11.17 41.79
CA ALA A 38 -25.95 11.74 40.46
C ALA A 38 -25.76 10.56 39.48
N ARG A 39 -26.87 10.03 38.96
CA ARG A 39 -26.87 9.16 37.82
C ARG A 39 -26.19 9.88 36.64
N ALA A 40 -24.88 9.77 36.53
CA ALA A 40 -24.18 10.11 35.30
C ALA A 40 -24.74 9.17 34.21
N LYS A 41 -25.56 9.73 33.31
CA LYS A 41 -25.91 9.07 32.03
C LYS A 41 -24.61 8.76 31.34
N ALA A 42 -24.19 7.49 31.40
CA ALA A 42 -23.10 6.99 30.61
C ALA A 42 -23.37 7.31 29.13
N ALA A 43 -22.65 8.30 28.61
CA ALA A 43 -22.71 8.66 27.22
C ALA A 43 -22.27 7.40 26.45
N ARG A 44 -23.23 6.71 25.82
CA ARG A 44 -22.95 5.61 24.91
C ARG A 44 -21.92 6.11 23.92
N PRO A 45 -20.77 5.42 23.75
CA PRO A 45 -19.77 5.83 22.78
C PRO A 45 -20.50 5.94 21.44
N ARG A 46 -20.52 7.14 20.87
CA ARG A 46 -21.06 7.34 19.52
C ARG A 46 -20.31 6.36 18.63
N ARG A 47 -20.97 5.25 18.24
CA ARG A 47 -20.48 4.30 17.24
C ARG A 47 -20.08 5.17 16.04
N ARG A 48 -18.77 5.43 15.88
CA ARG A 48 -18.25 6.10 14.68
C ARG A 48 -18.83 5.33 13.52
N ARG A 49 -19.77 5.93 12.79
CA ARG A 49 -20.42 5.35 11.63
C ARG A 49 -19.27 4.86 10.75
N ARG A 50 -19.03 3.55 10.71
CA ARG A 50 -17.97 2.96 9.89
C ARG A 50 -18.20 3.51 8.48
N LYS A 51 -17.29 4.36 8.03
CA LYS A 51 -17.38 4.96 6.70
C LYS A 51 -17.40 3.80 5.73
N ARG A 52 -18.53 3.58 5.04
CA ARG A 52 -18.68 2.47 4.09
C ARG A 52 -17.58 2.59 3.05
N LEU A 53 -16.87 1.51 2.82
CA LEU A 53 -15.87 1.32 1.77
C LEU A 53 -16.45 0.31 0.77
N PRO A 54 -15.98 0.32 -0.49
CA PRO A 54 -16.28 -0.77 -1.40
C PRO A 54 -15.91 -2.10 -0.76
N GLU A 55 -16.77 -3.11 -0.89
CA GLU A 55 -16.55 -4.44 -0.30
C GLU A 55 -15.50 -5.25 -1.08
N ARG A 56 -15.14 -4.77 -2.26
CA ARG A 56 -14.13 -5.36 -3.16
C ARG A 56 -12.88 -4.52 -3.24
N ALA A 57 -11.86 -5.08 -3.88
CA ALA A 57 -10.65 -4.34 -4.23
C ALA A 57 -10.97 -3.12 -5.08
N VAL A 58 -10.32 -1.99 -4.80
CA VAL A 58 -10.28 -0.82 -5.69
C VAL A 58 -8.95 -0.85 -6.43
N VAL A 59 -9.03 -0.84 -7.75
CA VAL A 59 -7.87 -1.07 -8.61
C VAL A 59 -7.36 0.24 -9.17
N PHE A 60 -6.05 0.45 -9.12
CA PHE A 60 -5.37 1.59 -9.70
C PHE A 60 -4.66 1.17 -10.97
N VAL A 61 -5.07 1.76 -12.09
CA VAL A 61 -4.48 1.54 -13.43
C VAL A 61 -3.86 2.84 -13.96
N GLY A 62 -3.11 2.75 -15.02
CA GLY A 62 -2.49 3.90 -15.71
C GLY A 62 -1.04 3.64 -16.09
N PRO A 63 -0.42 4.55 -16.85
CA PRO A 63 0.90 4.37 -17.41
C PRO A 63 1.98 4.27 -16.32
N MET A 64 3.18 3.89 -16.75
CA MET A 64 4.34 3.94 -15.87
C MET A 64 4.57 5.38 -15.38
N ALA A 65 5.11 5.52 -14.16
CA ALA A 65 5.31 6.80 -13.48
C ALA A 65 4.03 7.60 -13.17
N ALA A 66 2.83 7.07 -13.36
CA ALA A 66 1.57 7.72 -12.96
C ALA A 66 1.36 7.87 -11.44
N GLY A 67 2.24 7.28 -10.63
CA GLY A 67 2.15 7.39 -9.17
C GLY A 67 1.21 6.39 -8.49
N LYS A 68 0.80 5.32 -9.18
CA LYS A 68 -0.11 4.28 -8.65
C LYS A 68 0.30 3.73 -7.29
N THR A 69 1.53 3.25 -7.18
CA THR A 69 2.10 2.70 -5.93
C THR A 69 2.11 3.73 -4.81
N SER A 70 2.58 4.94 -5.10
CA SER A 70 2.74 6.02 -4.11
C SER A 70 1.39 6.53 -3.60
N LEU A 71 0.44 6.77 -4.51
CA LEU A 71 -0.92 7.22 -4.17
C LEU A 71 -1.72 6.08 -3.54
N GLY A 72 -1.61 4.87 -4.08
CA GLY A 72 -2.30 3.68 -3.58
C GLY A 72 -1.95 3.39 -2.12
N ARG A 73 -0.67 3.42 -1.76
CA ARG A 73 -0.22 3.29 -0.36
C ARG A 73 -0.80 4.38 0.55
N LYS A 74 -0.83 5.62 0.07
CA LYS A 74 -1.40 6.74 0.83
C LYS A 74 -2.90 6.55 1.06
N VAL A 75 -3.65 6.24 0.01
CA VAL A 75 -5.10 6.00 0.09
C VAL A 75 -5.41 4.82 1.01
N ALA A 76 -4.68 3.71 0.87
CA ALA A 76 -4.84 2.54 1.72
C ALA A 76 -4.59 2.86 3.20
N LYS A 77 -3.51 3.61 3.50
CA LYS A 77 -3.22 4.10 4.86
C LYS A 77 -4.33 4.98 5.41
N ASP A 78 -4.83 5.93 4.61
CA ASP A 78 -5.89 6.87 5.03
C ASP A 78 -7.23 6.16 5.28
N LEU A 79 -7.44 5.01 4.66
CA LEU A 79 -8.64 4.18 4.81
C LEU A 79 -8.48 3.06 5.85
N GLY A 80 -7.25 2.72 6.23
CA GLY A 80 -6.95 1.58 7.10
C GLY A 80 -7.20 0.22 6.43
N VAL A 81 -6.92 0.11 5.12
CA VAL A 81 -7.06 -1.12 4.33
C VAL A 81 -5.72 -1.60 3.77
N PRO A 82 -5.58 -2.89 3.42
CA PRO A 82 -4.38 -3.40 2.78
C PRO A 82 -4.08 -2.70 1.45
N PHE A 83 -2.79 -2.58 1.13
CA PHE A 83 -2.27 -2.15 -0.16
C PHE A 83 -1.47 -3.28 -0.81
N VAL A 84 -1.72 -3.54 -2.08
CA VAL A 84 -0.98 -4.49 -2.92
C VAL A 84 -0.50 -3.80 -4.18
N ASP A 85 0.74 -4.06 -4.55
CA ASP A 85 1.35 -3.69 -5.84
C ASP A 85 1.69 -5.00 -6.55
N THR A 86 1.07 -5.25 -7.70
CA THR A 86 1.22 -6.55 -8.41
C THR A 86 2.62 -6.75 -8.94
N ASP A 87 3.33 -5.68 -9.34
CA ASP A 87 4.74 -5.77 -9.73
C ASP A 87 5.60 -6.21 -8.53
N ALA A 88 5.31 -5.69 -7.34
CA ALA A 88 6.02 -6.11 -6.12
C ALA A 88 5.68 -7.55 -5.70
N VAL A 89 4.48 -8.03 -5.98
CA VAL A 89 4.12 -9.45 -5.78
C VAL A 89 4.92 -10.33 -6.73
N PHE A 90 4.97 -9.94 -8.01
CA PHE A 90 5.76 -10.64 -9.03
C PHE A 90 7.24 -10.75 -8.61
N VAL A 91 7.85 -9.61 -8.26
CA VAL A 91 9.26 -9.56 -7.87
C VAL A 91 9.58 -10.46 -6.66
N ARG A 92 8.68 -10.55 -5.69
CA ARG A 92 8.88 -11.45 -4.53
C ARG A 92 8.83 -12.93 -4.90
N ARG A 93 8.10 -13.31 -5.95
CA ARG A 93 7.89 -14.71 -6.35
C ARG A 93 8.91 -15.19 -7.37
N HIS A 94 9.28 -14.28 -8.29
CA HIS A 94 9.98 -14.64 -9.53
C HIS A 94 11.27 -13.85 -9.76
N GLY A 95 11.64 -12.93 -8.87
CA GLY A 95 12.82 -12.08 -9.07
C GLY A 95 12.53 -10.82 -9.88
N ALA A 96 13.59 -10.15 -10.32
CA ALA A 96 13.46 -8.87 -11.03
C ALA A 96 12.74 -9.04 -12.38
N ILE A 97 11.76 -8.17 -12.66
CA ILE A 97 10.94 -8.26 -13.89
C ILE A 97 11.80 -8.21 -15.16
N ALA A 98 12.84 -7.36 -15.18
CA ALA A 98 13.70 -7.23 -16.35
C ALA A 98 14.46 -8.54 -16.67
N ASP A 99 14.96 -9.21 -15.64
CA ASP A 99 15.67 -10.48 -15.78
C ASP A 99 14.72 -11.58 -16.24
N TYR A 100 13.51 -11.62 -15.67
CA TYR A 100 12.48 -12.58 -16.06
C TYR A 100 12.02 -12.39 -17.50
N PHE A 101 11.87 -11.14 -17.96
CA PHE A 101 11.58 -10.83 -19.36
C PHE A 101 12.67 -11.33 -20.30
N ALA A 102 13.94 -11.12 -19.95
CA ALA A 102 15.07 -11.55 -20.75
C ALA A 102 15.16 -13.08 -20.87
N GLU A 103 14.82 -13.80 -19.80
CA GLU A 103 14.92 -15.26 -19.73
C GLU A 103 13.69 -15.97 -20.35
N HIS A 104 12.47 -15.48 -20.07
CA HIS A 104 11.23 -16.19 -20.39
C HIS A 104 10.35 -15.48 -21.44
N GLY A 105 10.68 -14.25 -21.81
CA GLY A 105 9.93 -13.44 -22.77
C GLY A 105 8.67 -12.77 -22.21
N GLU A 106 8.09 -11.89 -23.03
CA GLU A 106 6.92 -11.08 -22.60
C GLU A 106 5.67 -11.93 -22.40
N ALA A 107 5.42 -12.90 -23.26
CA ALA A 107 4.20 -13.71 -23.21
C ALA A 107 4.07 -14.44 -21.87
N GLU A 108 5.15 -15.07 -21.40
CA GLU A 108 5.16 -15.78 -20.13
C GLU A 108 5.05 -14.83 -18.93
N PHE A 109 5.74 -13.68 -18.98
CA PHE A 109 5.57 -12.64 -17.97
C PHE A 109 4.09 -12.21 -17.87
N ARG A 110 3.42 -11.93 -19.01
CA ARG A 110 2.02 -11.50 -19.02
C ARG A 110 1.06 -12.55 -18.48
N ARG A 111 1.36 -13.82 -18.74
CA ARG A 111 0.60 -14.94 -18.19
C ARG A 111 0.64 -14.92 -16.66
N ILE A 112 1.84 -14.83 -16.08
CA ILE A 112 2.02 -14.79 -14.61
C ILE A 112 1.48 -13.49 -14.01
N GLU A 113 1.68 -12.34 -14.67
CA GLU A 113 1.10 -11.06 -14.25
C GLU A 113 -0.43 -11.18 -14.11
N ALA A 114 -1.10 -11.77 -15.10
CA ALA A 114 -2.55 -11.97 -15.09
C ALA A 114 -3.00 -12.92 -13.97
N GLU A 115 -2.26 -13.98 -13.71
CA GLU A 115 -2.53 -14.91 -12.59
C GLU A 115 -2.43 -14.22 -11.24
N ILE A 116 -1.36 -13.44 -11.01
CA ILE A 116 -1.20 -12.66 -9.78
C ILE A 116 -2.34 -11.67 -9.60
N ILE A 117 -2.76 -10.99 -10.67
CA ILE A 117 -3.89 -10.06 -10.63
C ILE A 117 -5.17 -10.80 -10.24
N ALA A 118 -5.46 -11.92 -10.88
CA ALA A 118 -6.65 -12.72 -10.58
C ALA A 118 -6.67 -13.18 -9.12
N GLU A 119 -5.55 -13.70 -8.61
CA GLU A 119 -5.42 -14.09 -7.21
C GLU A 119 -5.67 -12.92 -6.24
N GLU A 120 -5.11 -11.75 -6.53
CA GLU A 120 -5.26 -10.59 -5.64
C GLU A 120 -6.68 -10.00 -5.68
N LEU A 121 -7.34 -10.04 -6.83
CA LEU A 121 -8.71 -9.56 -6.98
C LEU A 121 -9.76 -10.55 -6.41
N ALA A 122 -9.46 -11.83 -6.39
CA ALA A 122 -10.34 -12.85 -5.79
C ALA A 122 -10.40 -12.80 -4.26
N LYS A 123 -9.41 -12.18 -3.61
CA LYS A 123 -9.39 -12.09 -2.14
C LYS A 123 -10.53 -11.23 -1.60
N PRO A 124 -11.24 -11.65 -0.55
CA PRO A 124 -12.36 -10.90 -0.01
C PRO A 124 -11.95 -9.62 0.73
N GLY A 125 -12.87 -8.67 0.80
CA GLY A 125 -12.78 -7.46 1.60
C GLY A 125 -12.08 -6.27 0.90
N PRO A 126 -12.22 -5.07 1.48
CA PRO A 126 -11.70 -3.84 0.89
C PRO A 126 -10.17 -3.81 0.90
N ARG A 127 -9.57 -3.46 -0.21
CA ARG A 127 -8.12 -3.25 -0.39
C ARG A 127 -7.86 -2.33 -1.56
N ILE A 128 -6.65 -1.81 -1.66
CA ILE A 128 -6.16 -1.07 -2.83
C ILE A 128 -5.17 -1.95 -3.57
N VAL A 129 -5.38 -2.15 -4.86
CA VAL A 129 -4.49 -2.92 -5.74
C VAL A 129 -3.96 -2.00 -6.84
N ALA A 130 -2.65 -1.85 -6.94
CA ALA A 130 -2.00 -1.13 -8.04
C ALA A 130 -1.48 -2.15 -9.05
N LEU A 131 -1.86 -2.00 -10.32
CA LEU A 131 -1.44 -2.88 -11.41
C LEU A 131 -0.19 -2.34 -12.12
N GLY A 132 0.57 -3.24 -12.73
CA GLY A 132 1.59 -2.91 -13.71
C GLY A 132 1.04 -2.08 -14.87
N GLY A 133 1.89 -1.24 -15.51
CA GLY A 133 1.44 -0.38 -16.60
C GLY A 133 1.02 -1.14 -17.87
N GLY A 134 1.40 -2.39 -18.02
CA GLY A 134 1.02 -3.25 -19.15
C GLY A 134 -0.13 -4.21 -18.85
N ALA A 135 -0.61 -4.27 -17.62
CA ALA A 135 -1.62 -5.25 -17.21
C ALA A 135 -2.92 -5.19 -18.02
N VAL A 136 -3.29 -4.00 -18.52
CA VAL A 136 -4.48 -3.80 -19.36
C VAL A 136 -4.36 -4.38 -20.77
N LEU A 137 -3.15 -4.80 -21.21
CA LEU A 137 -2.96 -5.44 -22.52
C LEU A 137 -3.65 -6.81 -22.57
N ALA A 138 -3.68 -7.53 -21.45
CA ALA A 138 -4.35 -8.81 -21.36
C ALA A 138 -5.88 -8.63 -21.26
N GLU A 139 -6.62 -9.13 -22.26
CA GLU A 139 -8.08 -9.06 -22.28
C GLU A 139 -8.72 -9.72 -21.04
N GLY A 140 -8.18 -10.87 -20.61
CA GLY A 140 -8.61 -11.53 -19.38
C GLY A 140 -8.52 -10.64 -18.14
N THR A 141 -7.46 -9.83 -18.04
CA THR A 141 -7.34 -8.84 -16.96
C THR A 141 -8.42 -7.77 -17.08
N ARG A 142 -8.69 -7.22 -18.27
CA ARG A 142 -9.74 -6.19 -18.46
C ARG A 142 -11.11 -6.73 -18.05
N ARG A 143 -11.46 -7.96 -18.43
CA ARG A 143 -12.71 -8.62 -18.01
C ARG A 143 -12.81 -8.78 -16.48
N LEU A 144 -11.71 -9.13 -15.79
CA LEU A 144 -11.69 -9.20 -14.32
C LEU A 144 -11.97 -7.83 -13.68
N LEU A 145 -11.49 -6.75 -14.30
CA LEU A 145 -11.67 -5.39 -13.81
C LEU A 145 -13.12 -4.91 -13.83
N GLU A 146 -14.00 -5.43 -14.70
CA GLU A 146 -15.43 -5.11 -14.72
C GLU A 146 -16.12 -5.35 -13.37
N GLY A 147 -15.63 -6.30 -12.60
CA GLY A 147 -16.12 -6.61 -11.26
C GLY A 147 -15.63 -5.69 -10.13
N HIS A 148 -14.77 -4.70 -10.43
CA HIS A 148 -14.07 -3.90 -9.43
C HIS A 148 -14.15 -2.41 -9.72
N PRO A 149 -14.18 -1.53 -8.70
CA PRO A 149 -13.98 -0.09 -8.91
C PRO A 149 -12.56 0.19 -9.43
N VAL A 150 -12.47 0.84 -10.59
CA VAL A 150 -11.19 1.13 -11.26
C VAL A 150 -10.89 2.62 -11.30
N VAL A 151 -9.74 3.01 -10.80
CA VAL A 151 -9.21 4.37 -10.77
C VAL A 151 -8.05 4.49 -11.76
N LEU A 152 -8.24 5.27 -12.82
CA LEU A 152 -7.18 5.61 -13.76
C LEU A 152 -6.39 6.82 -13.24
N LEU A 153 -5.08 6.67 -13.13
CA LEU A 153 -4.15 7.76 -12.83
C LEU A 153 -3.43 8.17 -14.12
N MET A 154 -3.64 9.43 -14.52
CA MET A 154 -3.11 9.94 -15.79
C MET A 154 -2.23 11.18 -15.55
N PRO A 155 -0.90 11.09 -15.65
CA PRO A 155 0.01 12.23 -15.68
C PRO A 155 0.08 12.83 -17.09
N THR A 156 0.65 14.04 -17.21
CA THR A 156 1.24 14.46 -18.49
C THR A 156 2.55 13.70 -18.73
N GLN A 157 2.99 13.62 -19.98
CA GLN A 157 4.30 13.05 -20.34
C GLN A 157 5.43 13.73 -19.58
N GLU A 158 5.44 15.04 -19.55
CA GLU A 158 6.45 15.83 -18.84
C GLU A 158 6.49 15.50 -17.33
N ALA A 159 5.33 15.43 -16.67
CA ALA A 159 5.25 15.08 -15.25
C ALA A 159 5.70 13.63 -14.99
N ALA A 160 5.35 12.70 -15.88
CA ALA A 160 5.78 11.32 -15.81
C ALA A 160 7.30 11.18 -15.93
N LEU A 161 7.89 11.84 -16.93
CA LEU A 161 9.34 11.78 -17.16
C LEU A 161 10.14 12.43 -16.03
N ARG A 162 9.67 13.54 -15.44
CA ARG A 162 10.30 14.14 -14.24
C ARG A 162 10.33 13.21 -13.04
N THR A 163 9.32 12.36 -12.87
CA THR A 163 9.19 11.48 -11.71
C THR A 163 9.64 10.04 -11.99
N ALA A 164 9.83 9.69 -13.26
CA ALA A 164 10.30 8.38 -13.66
C ALA A 164 11.75 8.20 -13.23
N ASN A 165 12.03 7.12 -12.50
CA ASN A 165 13.40 6.66 -12.33
C ASN A 165 13.85 5.97 -13.62
N ILE A 166 14.22 6.78 -14.63
CA ILE A 166 14.56 6.34 -15.98
C ILE A 166 15.63 5.22 -16.00
N PRO A 167 16.73 5.29 -15.19
CA PRO A 167 17.74 4.22 -15.18
C PRO A 167 17.20 2.83 -14.84
N ARG A 168 16.09 2.76 -14.08
CA ARG A 168 15.44 1.50 -13.71
C ARG A 168 14.32 1.06 -14.68
N ARG A 169 14.20 1.74 -15.83
CA ARG A 169 13.13 1.49 -16.81
C ARG A 169 13.72 1.26 -18.19
N PRO A 170 14.02 0.02 -18.58
CA PRO A 170 14.66 -0.30 -19.86
C PRO A 170 13.97 0.34 -21.05
N LEU A 171 12.62 0.35 -21.07
CA LEU A 171 11.82 0.91 -22.17
C LEU A 171 11.92 2.44 -22.35
N LEU A 172 12.45 3.17 -21.37
CA LEU A 172 12.58 4.63 -21.42
C LEU A 172 14.03 5.11 -21.44
N ARG A 173 14.98 4.24 -21.09
CA ARG A 173 16.38 4.62 -20.97
C ARG A 173 16.98 5.06 -22.30
N ASP A 174 16.63 4.33 -23.34
CA ASP A 174 17.23 4.49 -24.65
C ASP A 174 16.33 5.32 -25.60
N ASP A 175 15.07 5.59 -25.21
CA ASP A 175 14.10 6.37 -25.98
C ASP A 175 13.11 7.12 -25.06
N PRO A 176 13.37 8.39 -24.74
CA PRO A 176 12.45 9.21 -23.93
C PRO A 176 11.05 9.41 -24.55
N GLU A 177 10.93 9.32 -25.88
CA GLU A 177 9.65 9.46 -26.58
C GLU A 177 8.82 8.17 -26.53
N ALA A 178 9.44 7.04 -26.23
CA ALA A 178 8.75 5.76 -26.08
C ALA A 178 7.58 5.85 -25.07
N TRP A 179 7.70 6.68 -24.04
CA TRP A 179 6.62 6.86 -23.08
C TRP A 179 5.33 7.37 -23.75
N GLY A 180 5.45 8.37 -24.61
CA GLY A 180 4.31 8.93 -25.34
C GLY A 180 3.66 7.91 -26.26
N ARG A 181 4.47 7.18 -27.06
CA ARG A 181 3.97 6.13 -27.96
C ARG A 181 3.28 5.00 -27.19
N ILE A 182 3.89 4.50 -26.12
CA ILE A 182 3.30 3.48 -25.26
C ILE A 182 2.00 3.97 -24.61
N LEU A 183 1.92 5.25 -24.23
CA LEU A 183 0.69 5.82 -23.70
C LEU A 183 -0.41 5.87 -24.77
N GLU A 184 -0.12 6.38 -25.97
CA GLU A 184 -1.08 6.46 -27.07
C GLU A 184 -1.69 5.10 -27.39
N GLU A 185 -0.84 4.07 -27.49
CA GLU A 185 -1.26 2.67 -27.73
C GLU A 185 -2.18 2.14 -26.62
N ARG A 186 -1.88 2.46 -25.34
CA ARG A 186 -2.58 1.86 -24.18
C ARG A 186 -3.69 2.72 -23.63
N ARG A 187 -3.77 3.98 -24.00
CA ARG A 187 -4.80 4.93 -23.53
C ARG A 187 -6.22 4.39 -23.71
N PRO A 188 -6.63 3.87 -24.90
CA PRO A 188 -7.97 3.33 -25.06
C PRO A 188 -8.30 2.21 -24.08
N LEU A 189 -7.31 1.32 -23.79
CA LEU A 189 -7.47 0.20 -22.86
C LEU A 189 -7.58 0.67 -21.41
N TYR A 190 -6.85 1.73 -21.03
CA TYR A 190 -7.03 2.32 -19.69
C TYR A 190 -8.40 2.97 -19.53
N GLU A 191 -8.87 3.67 -20.57
CA GLU A 191 -10.15 4.37 -20.56
C GLU A 191 -11.32 3.38 -20.59
N GLU A 192 -11.18 2.25 -21.30
CA GLU A 192 -12.15 1.15 -21.34
C GLU A 192 -12.47 0.62 -19.93
N VAL A 193 -11.46 0.41 -19.10
CA VAL A 193 -11.64 -0.22 -17.78
C VAL A 193 -11.90 0.78 -16.66
N ALA A 194 -11.75 2.08 -16.90
CA ALA A 194 -11.75 3.08 -15.84
C ALA A 194 -13.16 3.56 -15.46
N ASP A 195 -13.51 3.50 -14.20
CA ASP A 195 -14.72 4.17 -13.67
C ASP A 195 -14.49 5.68 -13.43
N VAL A 196 -13.25 6.09 -13.19
CA VAL A 196 -12.88 7.47 -12.93
C VAL A 196 -11.42 7.74 -13.29
N THR A 197 -11.15 8.92 -13.82
CA THR A 197 -9.79 9.38 -14.14
C THR A 197 -9.38 10.54 -13.25
N PHE A 198 -8.18 10.43 -12.66
CA PHE A 198 -7.55 11.51 -11.90
C PHE A 198 -6.24 11.94 -12.57
N ARG A 199 -6.14 13.24 -12.84
CA ARG A 199 -4.87 13.86 -13.28
C ARG A 199 -3.92 13.96 -12.08
N THR A 200 -2.71 13.42 -12.22
CA THR A 200 -1.73 13.36 -11.13
C THR A 200 -0.74 14.53 -11.14
N ASP A 201 -0.73 15.30 -12.18
CA ASP A 201 0.12 16.47 -12.40
C ASP A 201 -0.49 17.80 -11.89
N ARG A 202 -1.79 17.83 -11.53
CA ARG A 202 -2.53 19.05 -11.18
C ARG A 202 -2.79 19.26 -9.68
N SER A 203 -2.37 18.33 -8.84
CA SER A 203 -2.69 18.36 -7.42
C SER A 203 -1.59 17.72 -6.59
N SER A 204 -1.42 18.15 -5.35
CA SER A 204 -0.54 17.46 -4.41
C SER A 204 -1.06 16.04 -4.15
N LYS A 205 -0.16 15.13 -3.74
CA LYS A 205 -0.53 13.75 -3.41
C LYS A 205 -1.64 13.68 -2.33
N ASP A 206 -1.59 14.57 -1.35
CA ASP A 206 -2.58 14.61 -0.27
C ASP A 206 -3.95 15.08 -0.75
N GLN A 207 -3.99 16.07 -1.65
CA GLN A 207 -5.24 16.51 -2.28
C GLN A 207 -5.84 15.40 -3.14
N LEU A 208 -5.00 14.75 -3.94
CA LEU A 208 -5.42 13.67 -4.81
C LEU A 208 -5.92 12.46 -4.01
N ALA A 209 -5.23 12.07 -2.92
CA ALA A 209 -5.69 11.00 -2.04
C ALA A 209 -7.07 11.31 -1.43
N ARG A 210 -7.29 12.54 -0.97
CA ARG A 210 -8.62 12.96 -0.45
C ARG A 210 -9.72 12.86 -1.52
N ARG A 211 -9.44 13.24 -2.77
CA ARG A 211 -10.39 13.16 -3.90
C ARG A 211 -10.74 11.70 -4.21
N VAL A 212 -9.73 10.83 -4.31
CA VAL A 212 -9.93 9.38 -4.54
C VAL A 212 -10.75 8.76 -3.41
N VAL A 213 -10.41 9.04 -2.15
CA VAL A 213 -11.18 8.55 -0.98
C VAL A 213 -12.63 9.07 -1.01
N GLY A 214 -12.83 10.32 -1.41
CA GLY A 214 -14.17 10.91 -1.57
C GLY A 214 -15.01 10.16 -2.60
N TRP A 215 -14.43 9.89 -3.76
CA TRP A 215 -15.06 9.11 -4.82
C TRP A 215 -15.39 7.68 -4.38
N MET A 216 -14.44 6.96 -3.77
CA MET A 216 -14.66 5.61 -3.26
C MET A 216 -15.85 5.54 -2.27
N ARG A 217 -15.96 6.53 -1.40
CA ARG A 217 -17.07 6.60 -0.43
C ARG A 217 -18.41 6.94 -1.08
N ALA A 218 -18.40 7.75 -2.13
CA ALA A 218 -19.61 8.06 -2.89
C ALA A 218 -20.14 6.82 -3.61
N ARG A 219 -19.25 6.07 -4.28
CA ARG A 219 -19.58 4.83 -4.97
C ARG A 219 -20.13 3.77 -4.01
N ALA A 220 -19.51 3.57 -2.86
CA ALA A 220 -19.99 2.62 -1.85
C ALA A 220 -21.37 2.95 -1.27
N ARG A 221 -21.84 4.18 -1.42
CA ARG A 221 -23.20 4.58 -1.05
C ARG A 221 -24.22 4.27 -2.14
N GLY A 222 -23.82 4.45 -3.40
CA GLY A 222 -24.69 4.20 -4.56
C GLY A 222 -24.94 2.71 -4.84
N SER A 223 -24.00 1.83 -4.46
CA SER A 223 -24.15 0.36 -4.63
C SER A 223 -25.05 -0.30 -3.59
N SER A 224 -25.65 0.45 -2.68
CA SER A 224 -26.50 -0.06 -1.57
C SER A 224 -27.96 0.40 -1.71
N ALA A 225 -28.33 1.02 -2.82
CA ALA A 225 -29.69 1.39 -3.21
C ALA A 225 -30.17 0.47 -4.33
#